data_382664a9bcb46f582156cf775a661ed7
#
_entry.id   382664a9bcb46f582156cf775a661ed7
#
_cell.length_a   1.000
_cell.length_b   1.000
_cell.length_c   1.000
_cell.angle_alpha   90.00
_cell.angle_beta   90.00
_cell.angle_gamma   90.00
#
_symmetry.space_group_name_H-M   'P 1'
#
loop_
_entity.id
_entity.type
_entity.pdbx_description
1 polymer ?
#
loop_
_entity_poly.entity_id
_entity_poly.type
_entity_poly.pdbx_seq_one_letter_code
_entity_poly.pdbx_strand_id
1 'polypeptide(L)'
;AIGLYALSQQLEAGGKIDAAAAAFAWRRNGGAIALFGLMLAMALIAWERISAIVFALFYGGAVPEFDHLVRDLFFSGHYLPLTIAWLGSGALMAALVYSLTVVTAPMLMDRPVDVVSAALTSLRCCRTNPGALALWALLLAGLSAVGFATAMVGLIVIFPWLGHASWHAYRALVRQDDVG
;
A
#
# COMPACT_ATOMS: atom_id res chain seq x y z
N ALA A 1 -0.39 -3.43 -10.05
CA ALA A 1 0.75 -2.50 -9.96
C ALA A 1 1.99 -3.01 -10.71
N ILE A 2 2.39 -4.29 -10.55
CA ILE A 2 3.64 -4.88 -11.12
C ILE A 2 3.77 -4.63 -12.63
N GLY A 3 2.74 -4.92 -13.41
CA GLY A 3 2.74 -4.67 -14.86
C GLY A 3 2.87 -3.18 -15.21
N LEU A 4 2.32 -2.29 -14.38
CA LEU A 4 2.44 -0.84 -14.59
C LEU A 4 3.87 -0.34 -14.36
N TYR A 5 4.58 -0.89 -13.38
CA TYR A 5 6.00 -0.59 -13.17
C TYR A 5 6.85 -1.03 -14.35
N ALA A 6 6.59 -2.22 -14.90
CA ALA A 6 7.29 -2.72 -16.09
C ALA A 6 7.01 -1.86 -17.32
N LEU A 7 5.78 -1.38 -17.51
CA LEU A 7 5.45 -0.44 -18.58
C LEU A 7 6.16 0.90 -18.40
N SER A 8 6.22 1.44 -17.17
CA SER A 8 6.96 2.67 -16.86
C SER A 8 8.44 2.51 -17.17
N GLN A 9 9.04 1.36 -16.82
CA GLN A 9 10.44 1.04 -17.11
C GLN A 9 10.71 0.99 -18.62
N GLN A 10 9.80 0.39 -19.41
CA GLN A 10 9.92 0.34 -20.87
C GLN A 10 9.84 1.74 -21.49
N LEU A 11 8.94 2.60 -20.99
CA LEU A 11 8.80 3.98 -21.45
C LEU A 11 10.07 4.81 -21.16
N GLU A 12 10.65 4.68 -19.98
CA GLU A 12 11.92 5.35 -19.63
C GLU A 12 13.09 4.92 -20.52
N ALA A 13 13.11 3.63 -20.90
CA ALA A 13 14.15 3.10 -21.79
C ALA A 13 13.97 3.52 -23.27
N GLY A 14 12.91 4.27 -23.61
CA GLY A 14 12.61 4.69 -24.98
C GLY A 14 12.26 3.52 -25.94
N GLY A 15 11.93 2.34 -25.38
CA GLY A 15 11.61 1.14 -26.14
C GLY A 15 10.15 1.07 -26.59
N LYS A 16 9.85 0.08 -27.44
CA LYS A 16 8.47 -0.24 -27.79
C LYS A 16 7.75 -0.83 -26.58
N ILE A 17 6.52 -0.38 -26.34
CA ILE A 17 5.68 -0.89 -25.26
C ILE A 17 5.25 -2.31 -25.60
N ASP A 18 5.66 -3.27 -24.77
CA ASP A 18 5.22 -4.67 -24.85
C ASP A 18 4.39 -5.00 -23.59
N ALA A 19 3.07 -4.94 -23.75
CA ALA A 19 2.14 -5.23 -22.68
C ALA A 19 2.18 -6.71 -22.22
N ALA A 20 2.50 -7.64 -23.13
CA ALA A 20 2.63 -9.05 -22.79
C ALA A 20 3.88 -9.29 -21.94
N ALA A 21 5.02 -8.73 -22.32
CA ALA A 21 6.24 -8.78 -21.52
C ALA A 21 6.05 -8.11 -20.14
N ALA A 22 5.33 -7.00 -20.09
CA ALA A 22 5.01 -6.31 -18.83
C ALA A 22 4.12 -7.17 -17.92
N ALA A 23 3.15 -7.89 -18.47
CA ALA A 23 2.27 -8.78 -17.69
C ALA A 23 3.05 -9.93 -17.03
N PHE A 24 4.13 -10.40 -17.62
CA PHE A 24 4.98 -11.48 -17.11
C PHE A 24 6.28 -11.00 -16.44
N ALA A 25 6.46 -9.70 -16.28
CA ALA A 25 7.68 -9.11 -15.69
C ALA A 25 7.97 -9.61 -14.25
N TRP A 26 6.93 -9.99 -13.49
CA TRP A 26 7.08 -10.59 -12.17
C TRP A 26 7.96 -11.86 -12.13
N ARG A 27 8.08 -12.58 -13.25
CA ARG A 27 8.91 -13.80 -13.37
C ARG A 27 10.40 -13.52 -13.20
N ARG A 28 10.86 -12.29 -13.42
CA ARG A 28 12.28 -11.90 -13.31
C ARG A 28 12.80 -12.04 -11.88
N ASN A 29 11.94 -11.80 -10.87
CA ASN A 29 12.28 -11.94 -9.45
C ASN A 29 11.11 -12.61 -8.70
N GLY A 30 10.59 -13.72 -9.27
CA GLY A 30 9.35 -14.34 -8.84
C GLY A 30 9.37 -14.83 -7.39
N GLY A 31 10.50 -15.35 -6.90
CA GLY A 31 10.63 -15.81 -5.52
C GLY A 31 10.52 -14.66 -4.50
N ALA A 32 11.24 -13.56 -4.73
CA ALA A 32 11.17 -12.40 -3.86
C ALA A 32 9.78 -11.72 -3.92
N ILE A 33 9.18 -11.62 -5.10
CA ILE A 33 7.83 -11.06 -5.26
C ILE A 33 6.78 -11.94 -4.57
N ALA A 34 6.90 -13.27 -4.65
CA ALA A 34 6.01 -14.19 -3.95
C ALA A 34 6.15 -14.07 -2.42
N LEU A 35 7.38 -13.98 -1.92
CA LEU A 35 7.64 -13.75 -0.49
C LEU A 35 7.09 -12.41 -0.03
N PHE A 36 7.26 -11.35 -0.83
CA PHE A 36 6.68 -10.04 -0.56
C PHE A 36 5.15 -10.10 -0.51
N GLY A 37 4.51 -10.80 -1.45
CA GLY A 37 3.06 -11.04 -1.44
C GLY A 37 2.60 -11.79 -0.20
N LEU A 38 3.35 -12.79 0.25
CA LEU A 38 3.07 -13.51 1.49
C LEU A 38 3.17 -12.60 2.72
N MET A 39 4.18 -11.73 2.80
CA MET A 39 4.31 -10.75 3.88
C MET A 39 3.11 -9.79 3.91
N LEU A 40 2.64 -9.33 2.76
CA LEU A 40 1.43 -8.48 2.68
C LEU A 40 0.17 -9.23 3.10
N ALA A 41 0.03 -10.51 2.72
CA ALA A 41 -1.09 -11.35 3.15
C ALA A 41 -1.07 -11.56 4.68
N MET A 42 0.10 -11.80 5.28
CA MET A 42 0.23 -11.88 6.72
C MET A 42 -0.11 -10.56 7.43
N ALA A 43 0.30 -9.42 6.87
CA ALA A 43 -0.08 -8.11 7.41
C ALA A 43 -1.60 -7.89 7.36
N LEU A 44 -2.28 -8.32 6.29
CA LEU A 44 -3.73 -8.26 6.17
C LEU A 44 -4.42 -9.15 7.21
N ILE A 45 -3.94 -10.39 7.40
CA ILE A 45 -4.46 -11.31 8.45
C ILE A 45 -4.24 -10.71 9.84
N ALA A 46 -3.06 -10.15 10.10
CA ALA A 46 -2.78 -9.48 11.36
C ALA A 46 -3.72 -8.30 11.62
N TRP A 47 -3.98 -7.49 10.59
CA TRP A 47 -4.95 -6.39 10.68
C TRP A 47 -6.37 -6.90 10.96
N GLU A 48 -6.81 -7.94 10.28
CA GLU A 48 -8.12 -8.56 10.53
C GLU A 48 -8.24 -9.03 12.00
N ARG A 49 -7.21 -9.69 12.53
CA ARG A 49 -7.19 -10.16 13.93
C ARG A 49 -7.17 -9.00 14.93
N ILE A 50 -6.36 -7.98 14.70
CA ILE A 50 -6.34 -6.77 15.55
C ILE A 50 -7.71 -6.10 15.53
N SER A 51 -8.32 -5.95 14.37
CA SER A 51 -9.66 -5.38 14.20
C SER A 51 -10.70 -6.16 15.00
N ALA A 52 -10.71 -7.49 14.93
CA ALA A 52 -11.61 -8.36 15.68
C ALA A 52 -11.40 -8.22 17.21
N ILE A 53 -10.16 -8.14 17.68
CA ILE A 53 -9.83 -7.95 19.10
C ILE A 53 -10.31 -6.57 19.59
N VAL A 54 -10.05 -5.51 18.81
CA VAL A 54 -10.53 -4.16 19.15
C VAL A 54 -12.05 -4.14 19.26
N PHE A 55 -12.74 -4.75 18.30
CA PHE A 55 -14.20 -4.88 18.37
C PHE A 55 -14.64 -5.66 19.62
N ALA A 56 -14.05 -6.79 19.91
CA ALA A 56 -14.40 -7.60 21.09
C ALA A 56 -14.19 -6.84 22.41
N LEU A 57 -13.15 -6.02 22.52
CA LEU A 57 -12.83 -5.28 23.73
C LEU A 57 -13.79 -4.10 24.00
N PHE A 58 -14.25 -3.45 22.95
CA PHE A 58 -15.01 -2.20 23.09
C PHE A 58 -16.51 -2.36 22.82
N TYR A 59 -16.91 -3.42 22.12
CA TYR A 59 -18.29 -3.55 21.68
C TYR A 59 -19.22 -4.17 22.73
N GLY A 60 -18.75 -5.09 23.58
CA GLY A 60 -19.42 -5.60 24.80
C GLY A 60 -20.86 -6.13 24.71
N GLY A 61 -21.48 -6.21 23.52
CA GLY A 61 -22.89 -6.50 23.31
C GLY A 61 -23.18 -7.35 22.07
N ALA A 62 -24.48 -7.53 21.78
CA ALA A 62 -24.94 -8.25 20.58
C ALA A 62 -24.45 -7.51 19.30
N VAL A 63 -24.11 -8.27 18.27
CA VAL A 63 -23.68 -7.71 16.97
C VAL A 63 -24.75 -6.74 16.47
N PRO A 64 -24.39 -5.47 16.12
CA PRO A 64 -25.37 -4.52 15.61
C PRO A 64 -25.99 -5.01 14.31
N GLU A 65 -27.23 -4.63 14.08
CA GLU A 65 -27.82 -4.76 12.75
C GLU A 65 -27.01 -3.93 11.75
N PHE A 66 -26.63 -4.52 10.63
CA PHE A 66 -25.76 -3.91 9.62
C PHE A 66 -26.28 -2.55 9.12
N ASP A 67 -27.59 -2.36 9.08
CA ASP A 67 -28.24 -1.15 8.58
C ASP A 67 -27.94 0.11 9.40
N HIS A 68 -27.60 -0.03 10.69
CA HIS A 68 -27.31 1.08 11.59
C HIS A 68 -25.83 1.18 11.99
N LEU A 69 -25.02 0.14 11.67
CA LEU A 69 -23.66 0.01 12.13
C LEU A 69 -22.78 1.25 11.82
N VAL A 70 -22.82 1.74 10.59
CA VAL A 70 -22.01 2.90 10.17
C VAL A 70 -22.45 4.16 10.91
N ARG A 71 -23.76 4.36 11.04
CA ARG A 71 -24.31 5.52 11.76
C ARG A 71 -23.96 5.48 13.23
N ASP A 72 -24.07 4.32 13.86
CA ASP A 72 -23.82 4.15 15.27
C ASP A 72 -22.34 4.27 15.62
N LEU A 73 -21.45 3.71 14.79
CA LEU A 73 -20.02 3.80 14.97
C LEU A 73 -19.48 5.23 14.79
N PHE A 74 -19.93 5.93 13.74
CA PHE A 74 -19.30 7.20 13.34
C PHE A 74 -20.08 8.44 13.76
N PHE A 75 -21.41 8.35 13.96
CA PHE A 75 -22.26 9.54 14.16
C PHE A 75 -23.02 9.56 15.48
N SER A 76 -23.20 8.44 16.19
CA SER A 76 -23.93 8.40 17.46
C SER A 76 -23.10 8.90 18.66
N GLY A 77 -21.77 8.89 18.56
CA GLY A 77 -20.86 9.16 19.68
C GLY A 77 -20.79 8.03 20.72
N HIS A 78 -21.73 7.09 20.70
CA HIS A 78 -21.80 6.00 21.69
C HIS A 78 -20.58 5.06 21.60
N TYR A 79 -20.08 4.79 20.40
CA TYR A 79 -18.93 3.93 20.14
C TYR A 79 -17.65 4.70 19.84
N LEU A 80 -17.56 5.98 20.25
CA LEU A 80 -16.38 6.82 20.00
C LEU A 80 -15.06 6.18 20.44
N PRO A 81 -14.94 5.54 21.64
CA PRO A 81 -13.69 4.85 22.02
C PRO A 81 -13.33 3.69 21.08
N LEU A 82 -14.31 2.90 20.63
CA LEU A 82 -14.13 1.85 19.65
C LEU A 82 -13.62 2.42 18.32
N THR A 83 -14.29 3.46 17.84
CA THR A 83 -13.94 4.11 16.56
C THR A 83 -12.51 4.66 16.60
N ILE A 84 -12.13 5.35 17.68
CA ILE A 84 -10.77 5.87 17.85
C ILE A 84 -9.74 4.75 17.92
N ALA A 85 -10.00 3.70 18.70
CA ALA A 85 -9.08 2.58 18.85
C ALA A 85 -8.91 1.82 17.52
N TRP A 86 -10.00 1.61 16.79
CA TRP A 86 -9.99 0.91 15.51
C TRP A 86 -9.28 1.73 14.41
N LEU A 87 -9.63 3.00 14.24
CA LEU A 87 -8.97 3.89 13.28
C LEU A 87 -7.51 4.12 13.64
N GLY A 88 -7.19 4.29 14.93
CA GLY A 88 -5.82 4.49 15.41
C GLY A 88 -4.93 3.27 15.17
N SER A 89 -5.41 2.07 15.50
CA SER A 89 -4.69 0.83 15.22
C SER A 89 -4.54 0.58 13.71
N GLY A 90 -5.56 0.90 12.91
CA GLY A 90 -5.52 0.83 11.46
C GLY A 90 -4.51 1.79 10.84
N ALA A 91 -4.51 3.03 11.29
CA ALA A 91 -3.55 4.04 10.83
C ALA A 91 -2.12 3.64 11.16
N LEU A 92 -1.87 3.09 12.38
CA LEU A 92 -0.56 2.60 12.77
C LEU A 92 -0.10 1.43 11.90
N MET A 93 -0.97 0.44 11.68
CA MET A 93 -0.68 -0.69 10.80
C MET A 93 -0.44 -0.23 9.36
N ALA A 94 -1.27 0.67 8.83
CA ALA A 94 -1.10 1.21 7.49
C ALA A 94 0.23 1.98 7.35
N ALA A 95 0.62 2.78 8.34
CA ALA A 95 1.90 3.49 8.35
C ALA A 95 3.10 2.52 8.38
N LEU A 96 3.01 1.44 9.17
CA LEU A 96 4.03 0.39 9.22
C LEU A 96 4.17 -0.32 7.88
N VAL A 97 3.07 -0.82 7.33
CA VAL A 97 3.05 -1.51 6.03
C VAL A 97 3.52 -0.56 4.92
N TYR A 98 3.04 0.67 4.89
CA TYR A 98 3.46 1.69 3.92
C TYR A 98 4.98 1.91 3.97
N SER A 99 5.55 2.15 5.17
CA SER A 99 6.97 2.44 5.32
C SER A 99 7.87 1.27 4.89
N LEU A 100 7.39 0.04 5.01
CA LEU A 100 8.10 -1.16 4.57
C LEU A 100 7.91 -1.45 3.06
N THR A 101 6.89 -0.90 2.41
CA THR A 101 6.46 -1.35 1.08
C THR A 101 6.56 -0.31 -0.03
N VAL A 102 6.55 0.98 0.31
CA VAL A 102 6.46 2.07 -0.67
C VAL A 102 7.58 2.06 -1.72
N VAL A 103 8.80 1.69 -1.32
CA VAL A 103 9.96 1.52 -2.21
C VAL A 103 10.17 0.06 -2.59
N THR A 104 9.80 -0.88 -1.72
CA THR A 104 10.03 -2.31 -1.91
C THR A 104 9.37 -2.84 -3.18
N ALA A 105 8.10 -2.52 -3.39
CA ALA A 105 7.34 -3.04 -4.54
C ALA A 105 7.97 -2.68 -5.89
N PRO A 106 8.29 -1.41 -6.21
CA PRO A 106 8.97 -1.07 -7.45
C PRO A 106 10.42 -1.56 -7.50
N MET A 107 11.15 -1.59 -6.37
CA MET A 107 12.54 -2.04 -6.30
C MET A 107 12.71 -3.53 -6.64
N LEU A 108 11.81 -4.38 -6.16
CA LEU A 108 11.80 -5.83 -6.51
C LEU A 108 11.54 -6.08 -8.00
N MET A 109 10.93 -5.13 -8.70
CA MET A 109 10.73 -5.17 -10.15
C MET A 109 11.93 -4.62 -10.93
N ASP A 110 12.63 -3.64 -10.38
CA ASP A 110 13.73 -2.95 -11.02
C ASP A 110 15.04 -3.75 -10.93
N ARG A 111 15.28 -4.40 -9.78
CA ARG A 111 16.57 -5.01 -9.43
C ARG A 111 16.42 -6.42 -8.88
N PRO A 112 17.41 -7.31 -9.10
CA PRO A 112 17.44 -8.65 -8.50
C PRO A 112 17.90 -8.58 -7.02
N VAL A 113 17.04 -8.00 -6.17
CA VAL A 113 17.30 -7.86 -4.73
C VAL A 113 16.34 -8.73 -3.91
N ASP A 114 16.73 -9.08 -2.71
CA ASP A 114 15.86 -9.78 -1.77
C ASP A 114 14.87 -8.83 -1.06
N VAL A 115 13.80 -9.39 -0.51
CA VAL A 115 12.71 -8.63 0.13
C VAL A 115 13.18 -7.84 1.35
N VAL A 116 14.12 -8.40 2.13
CA VAL A 116 14.59 -7.77 3.37
C VAL A 116 15.40 -6.53 3.05
N SER A 117 16.35 -6.63 2.12
CA SER A 117 17.14 -5.49 1.64
C SER A 117 16.27 -4.41 1.04
N ALA A 118 15.27 -4.77 0.24
CA ALA A 118 14.31 -3.82 -0.32
C ALA A 118 13.48 -3.13 0.76
N ALA A 119 12.98 -3.87 1.76
CA ALA A 119 12.19 -3.30 2.87
C ALA A 119 13.03 -2.38 3.76
N LEU A 120 14.28 -2.73 4.04
CA LEU A 120 15.19 -1.85 4.78
C LEU A 120 15.50 -0.55 4.00
N THR A 121 15.65 -0.65 2.69
CA THR A 121 15.81 0.53 1.83
C THR A 121 14.56 1.41 1.87
N SER A 122 13.37 0.81 1.81
CA SER A 122 12.10 1.53 1.95
C SER A 122 12.02 2.29 3.27
N LEU A 123 12.39 1.64 4.38
CA LEU A 123 12.40 2.25 5.70
C LEU A 123 13.44 3.40 5.81
N ARG A 124 14.61 3.25 5.20
CA ARG A 124 15.63 4.31 5.12
C ARG A 124 15.07 5.51 4.35
N CYS A 125 14.47 5.30 3.18
CA CYS A 125 13.86 6.38 2.40
C CYS A 125 12.79 7.13 3.21
N CYS A 126 11.95 6.43 3.99
CA CYS A 126 10.97 7.06 4.86
C CYS A 126 11.61 7.91 5.96
N ARG A 127 12.76 7.49 6.51
CA ARG A 127 13.49 8.25 7.53
C ARG A 127 14.21 9.44 6.98
N THR A 128 14.75 9.35 5.77
CA THR A 128 15.53 10.45 5.14
C THR A 128 14.64 11.49 4.47
N ASN A 129 13.43 11.09 4.02
CA ASN A 129 12.49 11.96 3.32
C ASN A 129 11.08 11.91 3.92
N PRO A 130 10.89 12.16 5.22
CA PRO A 130 9.61 11.92 5.90
C PRO A 130 8.48 12.80 5.34
N GLY A 131 8.75 14.08 5.03
CA GLY A 131 7.75 15.01 4.51
C GLY A 131 7.23 14.62 3.12
N ALA A 132 8.15 14.28 2.21
CA ALA A 132 7.77 13.86 0.86
C ALA A 132 6.97 12.55 0.86
N LEU A 133 7.38 11.58 1.69
CA LEU A 133 6.69 10.30 1.77
C LEU A 133 5.39 10.37 2.56
N ALA A 134 5.27 11.25 3.56
CA ALA A 134 3.99 11.54 4.20
C ALA A 134 3.00 12.18 3.23
N LEU A 135 3.43 13.15 2.44
CA LEU A 135 2.60 13.73 1.38
C LEU A 135 2.18 12.66 0.36
N TRP A 136 3.10 11.78 -0.04
CA TRP A 136 2.80 10.69 -0.96
C TRP A 136 1.78 9.71 -0.38
N ALA A 137 1.91 9.35 0.90
CA ALA A 137 0.92 8.51 1.61
C ALA A 137 -0.47 9.15 1.62
N LEU A 138 -0.55 10.47 1.89
CA LEU A 138 -1.81 11.22 1.87
C LEU A 138 -2.44 11.25 0.48
N LEU A 139 -1.64 11.43 -0.57
CA LEU A 139 -2.12 11.38 -1.96
C LEU A 139 -2.66 9.99 -2.32
N LEU A 140 -1.93 8.92 -1.96
CA LEU A 140 -2.37 7.54 -2.16
C LEU A 140 -3.70 7.27 -1.44
N ALA A 141 -3.79 7.64 -0.16
CA ALA A 141 -4.99 7.44 0.63
C ALA A 141 -6.17 8.28 0.10
N GLY A 142 -5.95 9.56 -0.17
CA GLY A 142 -6.99 10.48 -0.64
C GLY A 142 -7.55 10.07 -2.00
N LEU A 143 -6.67 9.78 -2.97
CA LEU A 143 -7.11 9.34 -4.30
C LEU A 143 -7.80 7.96 -4.25
N SER A 144 -7.32 7.04 -3.40
CA SER A 144 -8.01 5.78 -3.19
C SER A 144 -9.40 5.98 -2.59
N ALA A 145 -9.54 6.88 -1.61
CA ALA A 145 -10.83 7.23 -1.01
C ALA A 145 -11.80 7.80 -2.05
N VAL A 146 -11.33 8.70 -2.92
CA VAL A 146 -12.13 9.21 -4.06
C VAL A 146 -12.55 8.08 -4.99
N GLY A 147 -11.63 7.15 -5.28
CA GLY A 147 -11.93 5.97 -6.09
C GLY A 147 -13.03 5.09 -5.49
N PHE A 148 -13.01 4.86 -4.17
CA PHE A 148 -14.07 4.14 -3.47
C PHE A 148 -15.38 4.92 -3.43
N ALA A 149 -15.34 6.23 -3.19
CA ALA A 149 -16.52 7.08 -3.16
C ALA A 149 -17.28 7.12 -4.50
N THR A 150 -16.60 6.85 -5.62
CA THR A 150 -17.20 6.70 -6.95
C THR A 150 -17.67 5.27 -7.26
N ALA A 151 -18.06 4.50 -6.25
CA ALA A 151 -18.45 3.08 -6.37
C ALA A 151 -17.41 2.24 -7.14
N MET A 152 -16.12 2.47 -6.88
CA MET A 152 -14.96 1.83 -7.49
C MET A 152 -14.71 2.18 -8.97
N VAL A 153 -15.61 2.88 -9.65
CA VAL A 153 -15.42 3.25 -11.07
C VAL A 153 -14.19 4.15 -11.23
N GLY A 154 -13.97 5.09 -10.31
CA GLY A 154 -12.80 5.97 -10.31
C GLY A 154 -11.47 5.21 -10.19
N LEU A 155 -11.46 4.02 -9.57
CA LEU A 155 -10.25 3.21 -9.44
C LEU A 155 -9.69 2.74 -10.79
N ILE A 156 -10.54 2.60 -11.82
CA ILE A 156 -10.10 2.21 -13.18
C ILE A 156 -9.08 3.21 -13.73
N VAL A 157 -9.23 4.50 -13.42
CA VAL A 157 -8.32 5.56 -13.84
C VAL A 157 -7.23 5.80 -12.78
N ILE A 158 -7.61 5.84 -11.51
CA ILE A 158 -6.71 6.17 -10.40
C ILE A 158 -5.61 5.11 -10.22
N PHE A 159 -5.92 3.82 -10.33
CA PHE A 159 -4.93 2.76 -10.14
C PHE A 159 -3.78 2.78 -11.15
N PRO A 160 -4.01 2.88 -12.46
CA PRO A 160 -2.93 3.03 -13.43
C PRO A 160 -2.08 4.28 -13.16
N TRP A 161 -2.73 5.40 -12.86
CA TRP A 161 -2.04 6.65 -12.58
C TRP A 161 -1.16 6.56 -11.34
N LEU A 162 -1.68 6.04 -10.22
CA LEU A 162 -0.91 5.82 -9.00
C LEU A 162 0.23 4.80 -9.21
N GLY A 163 0.04 3.79 -10.06
CA GLY A 163 1.10 2.84 -10.42
C GLY A 163 2.27 3.54 -11.11
N HIS A 164 2.01 4.32 -12.14
CA HIS A 164 3.07 5.08 -12.84
C HIS A 164 3.74 6.11 -11.91
N ALA A 165 2.94 6.86 -11.14
CA ALA A 165 3.47 7.84 -10.19
C ALA A 165 4.33 7.21 -9.10
N SER A 166 3.97 6.01 -8.60
CA SER A 166 4.78 5.26 -7.62
C SER A 166 6.13 4.84 -8.18
N TRP A 167 6.19 4.48 -9.48
CA TRP A 167 7.44 4.18 -10.14
C TRP A 167 8.36 5.40 -10.16
N HIS A 168 7.86 6.56 -10.59
CA HIS A 168 8.65 7.78 -10.62
C HIS A 168 9.07 8.27 -9.23
N ALA A 169 8.21 8.12 -8.21
CA ALA A 169 8.55 8.39 -6.83
C ALA A 169 9.72 7.50 -6.36
N TYR A 170 9.68 6.19 -6.66
CA TYR A 170 10.78 5.27 -6.38
C TYR A 170 12.09 5.73 -7.05
N ARG A 171 12.05 6.05 -8.35
CA ARG A 171 13.23 6.50 -9.11
C ARG A 171 13.82 7.80 -8.57
N ALA A 172 13.01 8.69 -8.03
CA ALA A 172 13.47 9.95 -7.40
C ALA A 172 14.10 9.71 -6.03
N LEU A 173 13.65 8.69 -5.27
CA LEU A 173 14.11 8.41 -3.91
C LEU A 173 15.36 7.53 -3.87
N VAL A 174 15.49 6.60 -4.84
CA VAL A 174 16.58 5.61 -4.88
C VAL A 174 17.48 5.91 -6.06
N ARG A 175 18.60 6.62 -5.81
CA ARG A 175 19.65 6.80 -6.82
C ARG A 175 20.31 5.46 -7.15
N GLN A 176 20.79 5.32 -8.39
CA GLN A 176 21.43 4.08 -8.84
C GLN A 176 22.71 3.73 -8.05
N ASP A 177 23.32 4.71 -7.41
CA ASP A 177 24.60 4.59 -6.72
C ASP A 177 24.48 4.30 -5.20
N ASP A 178 23.27 4.34 -4.62
CA ASP A 178 23.05 4.20 -3.17
C ASP A 178 22.96 2.75 -2.66
N VAL A 179 23.23 1.77 -3.52
CA VAL A 179 23.16 0.33 -3.17
C VAL A 179 24.45 -0.36 -3.59
N GLY A 180 25.51 -0.08 -2.86
CA GLY A 180 26.78 -0.81 -2.85
C GLY A 180 26.97 -1.50 -1.51
#